data_ebf9e801183998e05c69acf601ef9762
#
_entry.id   ebf9e801183998e05c69acf601ef9762
#
_cell.length_a   1.000
_cell.length_b   1.000
_cell.length_c   1.000
_cell.angle_alpha   90.00
_cell.angle_beta   90.00
_cell.angle_gamma   90.00
#
_symmetry.space_group_name_H-M   'P 1'
#
loop_
_entity.id
_entity.type
_entity.pdbx_description
1 polymer ?
#
loop_
_entity_poly.entity_id
_entity_poly.type
_entity_poly.pdbx_seq_one_letter_code
_entity_poly.pdbx_strand_id
1 'polypeptide(L)'
;MGWIILLFGGVFMNLKRDTYAIVDLDHLKYNVELAHSEFKRPLMAVIKADAYGHGYKEVASFLKDIDYIEMFAVATLQEAIELRELGINKGILILGAIPTSKEDIDLAIKYDISLTMVSVAYLKLLDHLIDKGQTLKVH
;
A
#
# COMPACT_ATOMS: atom_id res chain seq x y z
N MET A 1 -10.15 -17.76 -11.31
CA MET A 1 -9.40 -16.50 -11.40
C MET A 1 -10.13 -15.60 -12.38
N GLY A 2 -10.82 -14.56 -11.89
CA GLY A 2 -11.46 -13.53 -12.72
C GLY A 2 -10.41 -12.50 -13.13
N TRP A 3 -10.57 -11.86 -14.29
CA TRP A 3 -9.76 -10.73 -14.70
C TRP A 3 -10.40 -9.45 -14.17
N ILE A 4 -9.58 -8.56 -13.59
CA ILE A 4 -9.98 -7.21 -13.23
C ILE A 4 -9.68 -6.33 -14.44
N ILE A 5 -10.66 -5.55 -14.89
CA ILE A 5 -10.48 -4.54 -15.93
C ILE A 5 -10.54 -3.19 -15.26
N LEU A 6 -9.52 -2.40 -15.47
CA LEU A 6 -9.50 -1.01 -15.07
C LEU A 6 -9.97 -0.16 -16.24
N LEU A 7 -10.99 0.64 -16.01
CA LEU A 7 -11.46 1.62 -16.99
C LEU A 7 -10.83 2.97 -16.67
N PHE A 8 -10.02 3.46 -17.60
CA PHE A 8 -9.61 4.85 -17.67
C PHE A 8 -9.96 5.38 -19.06
N GLY A 9 -10.81 6.38 -19.15
CA GLY A 9 -11.13 7.02 -20.43
C GLY A 9 -11.86 6.16 -21.46
N GLY A 10 -12.60 5.12 -21.07
CA GLY A 10 -13.51 4.39 -21.97
C GLY A 10 -12.87 3.39 -22.93
N VAL A 11 -11.68 2.88 -22.65
CA VAL A 11 -11.03 1.85 -23.49
C VAL A 11 -11.56 0.46 -23.13
N PHE A 12 -12.25 -0.20 -24.08
CA PHE A 12 -12.70 -1.59 -23.95
C PHE A 12 -11.60 -2.55 -24.39
N MET A 13 -11.18 -3.47 -23.51
CA MET A 13 -10.35 -4.60 -23.88
C MET A 13 -11.21 -5.78 -24.36
N ASN A 14 -10.79 -6.45 -25.43
CA ASN A 14 -11.49 -7.62 -25.95
C ASN A 14 -11.23 -8.83 -25.01
N LEU A 15 -12.22 -9.21 -24.22
CA LEU A 15 -12.11 -10.25 -23.20
C LEU A 15 -12.52 -11.61 -23.75
N LYS A 16 -11.72 -12.62 -23.44
CA LYS A 16 -11.99 -14.02 -23.80
C LYS A 16 -12.92 -14.78 -22.81
N ARG A 17 -13.48 -14.09 -21.81
CA ARG A 17 -14.35 -14.67 -20.77
C ARG A 17 -15.58 -13.80 -20.54
N ASP A 18 -16.71 -14.44 -20.26
CA ASP A 18 -17.99 -13.79 -20.04
C ASP A 18 -18.16 -13.16 -18.64
N THR A 19 -17.22 -13.43 -17.71
CA THR A 19 -17.25 -12.90 -16.34
C THR A 19 -16.00 -12.09 -16.04
N TYR A 20 -16.18 -10.82 -15.65
CA TYR A 20 -15.12 -9.88 -15.30
C TYR A 20 -15.61 -8.89 -14.22
N ALA A 21 -14.67 -8.31 -13.49
CA ALA A 21 -14.93 -7.19 -12.60
C ALA A 21 -14.40 -5.91 -13.26
N ILE A 22 -15.18 -4.85 -13.17
CA ILE A 22 -14.79 -3.51 -13.64
C ILE A 22 -14.50 -2.66 -12.42
N VAL A 23 -13.30 -2.09 -12.37
CA VAL A 23 -12.92 -1.10 -11.35
C VAL A 23 -12.86 0.27 -12.02
N ASP A 24 -13.76 1.16 -11.59
CA ASP A 24 -13.85 2.52 -12.09
C ASP A 24 -12.95 3.44 -11.26
N LEU A 25 -11.85 3.88 -11.84
CA LEU A 25 -10.87 4.73 -11.16
C LEU A 25 -11.37 6.17 -10.97
N ASP A 26 -12.30 6.65 -11.80
CA ASP A 26 -12.89 7.97 -11.62
C ASP A 26 -13.82 7.99 -10.40
N HIS A 27 -14.58 6.93 -10.18
CA HIS A 27 -15.36 6.76 -8.95
C HIS A 27 -14.45 6.59 -7.73
N LEU A 28 -13.33 5.88 -7.86
CA LEU A 28 -12.34 5.79 -6.78
C LEU A 28 -11.79 7.17 -6.42
N LYS A 29 -11.42 7.97 -7.42
CA LYS A 29 -10.96 9.35 -7.23
C LYS A 29 -12.00 10.20 -6.52
N TYR A 30 -13.24 10.17 -7.00
CA TYR A 30 -14.33 10.89 -6.37
C TYR A 30 -14.49 10.54 -4.88
N ASN A 31 -14.43 9.24 -4.54
CA ASN A 31 -14.54 8.80 -3.15
C ASN A 31 -13.38 9.31 -2.28
N VAL A 32 -12.17 9.33 -2.83
CA VAL A 32 -10.98 9.86 -2.13
C VAL A 32 -11.07 11.38 -1.95
N GLU A 33 -11.53 12.11 -2.96
CA GLU A 33 -11.79 13.56 -2.90
C GLU A 33 -12.86 13.89 -1.85
N LEU A 34 -13.95 13.13 -1.81
CA LEU A 34 -15.00 13.27 -0.82
C LEU A 34 -14.47 13.06 0.60
N ALA A 35 -13.74 11.98 0.83
CA ALA A 35 -13.12 11.71 2.14
C ALA A 35 -12.18 12.84 2.57
N HIS A 36 -11.32 13.34 1.65
CA HIS A 36 -10.44 14.45 1.95
C HIS A 36 -11.21 15.74 2.27
N SER A 37 -12.29 16.03 1.53
CA SER A 37 -13.12 17.22 1.75
C SER A 37 -13.80 17.23 3.12
N GLU A 38 -14.23 16.06 3.59
CA GLU A 38 -14.88 15.87 4.89
C GLU A 38 -13.88 15.98 6.05
N PHE A 39 -12.76 15.25 5.97
CA PHE A 39 -11.81 15.17 7.06
C PHE A 39 -10.81 16.34 7.08
N LYS A 40 -10.55 16.97 5.93
CA LYS A 40 -9.56 18.06 5.75
C LYS A 40 -8.18 17.69 6.31
N ARG A 41 -7.78 16.46 6.14
CA ARG A 41 -6.52 15.87 6.62
C ARG A 41 -5.90 15.04 5.51
N PRO A 42 -4.57 14.84 5.56
CA PRO A 42 -3.92 13.84 4.72
C PRO A 42 -4.52 12.46 4.93
N LEU A 43 -4.55 11.68 3.86
CA LEU A 43 -5.15 10.36 3.85
C LEU A 43 -4.08 9.27 3.72
N MET A 44 -4.33 8.13 4.36
CA MET A 44 -3.62 6.88 4.14
C MET A 44 -4.54 5.93 3.38
N ALA A 45 -4.16 5.57 2.15
CA ALA A 45 -4.92 4.63 1.34
C ALA A 45 -4.61 3.19 1.75
N VAL A 46 -5.58 2.49 2.32
CA VAL A 46 -5.43 1.07 2.71
C VAL A 46 -5.73 0.20 1.49
N ILE A 47 -4.69 -0.39 0.92
CA ILE A 47 -4.73 -1.17 -0.33
C ILE A 47 -4.24 -2.62 -0.16
N LYS A 48 -4.24 -3.12 1.07
CA LYS A 48 -3.88 -4.52 1.39
C LYS A 48 -4.82 -5.52 0.70
N ALA A 49 -4.39 -6.78 0.62
CA ALA A 49 -5.16 -7.87 0.04
C ALA A 49 -5.68 -7.52 -1.38
N ASP A 50 -4.75 -7.12 -2.26
CA ASP A 50 -5.03 -6.71 -3.63
C ASP A 50 -6.02 -5.54 -3.73
N ALA A 51 -5.90 -4.54 -2.83
CA ALA A 51 -6.86 -3.45 -2.67
C ALA A 51 -8.30 -3.97 -2.53
N TYR A 52 -8.49 -5.04 -1.74
CA TYR A 52 -9.75 -5.74 -1.57
C TYR A 52 -10.36 -6.25 -2.89
N GLY A 53 -9.50 -6.69 -3.80
CA GLY A 53 -9.87 -7.19 -5.13
C GLY A 53 -9.95 -6.13 -6.22
N HIS A 54 -9.48 -4.91 -5.97
CA HIS A 54 -9.46 -3.83 -6.96
C HIS A 54 -8.14 -3.71 -7.73
N GLY A 55 -7.12 -4.51 -7.39
CA GLY A 55 -5.79 -4.42 -7.99
C GLY A 55 -4.94 -3.34 -7.30
N TYR A 56 -4.14 -3.74 -6.28
CA TYR A 56 -3.42 -2.75 -5.46
C TYR A 56 -2.33 -1.99 -6.24
N LYS A 57 -1.72 -2.61 -7.24
CA LYS A 57 -0.67 -1.97 -8.06
C LYS A 57 -1.25 -0.83 -8.90
N GLU A 58 -2.38 -1.08 -9.53
CA GLU A 58 -3.10 -0.13 -10.35
C GLU A 58 -3.70 1.00 -9.50
N VAL A 59 -4.34 0.64 -8.39
CA VAL A 59 -4.88 1.64 -7.44
C VAL A 59 -3.76 2.52 -6.88
N ALA A 60 -2.62 1.96 -6.46
CA ALA A 60 -1.50 2.75 -5.97
C ALA A 60 -0.91 3.64 -7.07
N SER A 61 -0.74 3.11 -8.29
CA SER A 61 -0.23 3.88 -9.43
C SER A 61 -1.14 5.04 -9.79
N PHE A 62 -2.45 4.87 -9.65
CA PHE A 62 -3.43 5.92 -9.89
C PHE A 62 -3.44 6.99 -8.78
N LEU A 63 -3.33 6.57 -7.52
CA LEU A 63 -3.42 7.46 -6.36
C LEU A 63 -2.09 8.16 -6.00
N LYS A 64 -0.94 7.69 -6.50
CA LYS A 64 0.38 8.19 -6.09
C LYS A 64 0.60 9.69 -6.35
N ASP A 65 -0.05 10.23 -7.37
CA ASP A 65 0.12 11.63 -7.78
C ASP A 65 -0.91 12.58 -7.11
N ILE A 66 -1.77 12.06 -6.23
CA ILE A 66 -2.73 12.86 -5.46
C ILE A 66 -2.05 13.40 -4.20
N ASP A 67 -1.90 14.71 -4.08
CA ASP A 67 -1.09 15.37 -3.04
C ASP A 67 -1.51 15.01 -1.61
N TYR A 68 -2.81 14.94 -1.33
CA TYR A 68 -3.33 14.64 -0.01
C TYR A 68 -3.36 13.14 0.35
N ILE A 69 -2.97 12.26 -0.57
CA ILE A 69 -2.60 10.89 -0.21
C ILE A 69 -1.13 10.91 0.22
N GLU A 70 -0.86 10.78 1.51
CA GLU A 70 0.52 10.78 2.04
C GLU A 70 1.12 9.39 2.16
N MET A 71 0.28 8.39 2.41
CA MET A 71 0.74 7.03 2.68
C MET A 71 -0.16 5.99 2.02
N PHE A 72 0.43 4.83 1.78
CA PHE A 72 -0.28 3.59 1.47
C PHE A 72 -0.13 2.60 2.63
N ALA A 73 -1.14 1.77 2.87
CA ALA A 73 -1.08 0.72 3.87
C ALA A 73 -1.39 -0.65 3.25
N VAL A 74 -0.52 -1.61 3.51
CA VAL A 74 -0.55 -2.97 2.98
C VAL A 74 -0.54 -4.01 4.10
N ALA A 75 -0.69 -5.30 3.77
CA ALA A 75 -0.72 -6.36 4.78
C ALA A 75 0.66 -7.00 4.99
N THR A 76 1.52 -7.04 3.98
CA THR A 76 2.76 -7.81 4.00
C THR A 76 3.97 -6.98 3.54
N LEU A 77 5.16 -7.43 3.93
CA LEU A 77 6.42 -6.85 3.45
C LEU A 77 6.57 -7.01 1.93
N GLN A 78 6.11 -8.12 1.38
CA GLN A 78 6.17 -8.36 -0.06
C GLN A 78 5.34 -7.34 -0.84
N GLU A 79 4.08 -7.07 -0.45
CA GLU A 79 3.24 -6.03 -1.06
C GLU A 79 3.92 -4.65 -0.98
N ALA A 80 4.55 -4.33 0.16
CA ALA A 80 5.24 -3.06 0.35
C ALA A 80 6.46 -2.91 -0.58
N ILE A 81 7.26 -3.97 -0.72
CA ILE A 81 8.42 -3.99 -1.62
C ILE A 81 7.97 -3.82 -3.07
N GLU A 82 6.94 -4.56 -3.50
CA GLU A 82 6.42 -4.45 -4.86
C GLU A 82 5.90 -3.03 -5.19
N LEU A 83 5.30 -2.32 -4.22
CA LEU A 83 4.94 -0.91 -4.40
C LEU A 83 6.17 -0.02 -4.60
N ARG A 84 7.26 -0.25 -3.87
CA ARG A 84 8.52 0.49 -4.07
C ARG A 84 9.11 0.22 -5.46
N GLU A 85 9.09 -1.03 -5.91
CA GLU A 85 9.56 -1.41 -7.26
C GLU A 85 8.72 -0.78 -8.38
N LEU A 86 7.44 -0.50 -8.12
CA LEU A 86 6.56 0.29 -9.01
C LEU A 86 6.83 1.81 -8.96
N GLY A 87 7.79 2.27 -8.16
CA GLY A 87 8.15 3.68 -8.05
C GLY A 87 7.21 4.49 -7.15
N ILE A 88 6.51 3.86 -6.22
CA ILE A 88 5.71 4.57 -5.22
C ILE A 88 6.66 5.18 -4.17
N ASN A 89 6.77 6.51 -4.13
CA ASN A 89 7.66 7.26 -3.24
C ASN A 89 6.97 7.76 -1.96
N LYS A 90 5.65 7.63 -1.86
CA LYS A 90 4.87 8.00 -0.66
C LYS A 90 5.16 7.04 0.50
N GLY A 91 4.78 7.40 1.72
CA GLY A 91 4.92 6.51 2.87
C GLY A 91 4.25 5.15 2.61
N ILE A 92 4.85 4.07 3.09
CA ILE A 92 4.23 2.72 3.06
C ILE A 92 4.27 2.14 4.46
N LEU A 93 3.12 1.70 4.95
CA LEU A 93 2.94 1.10 6.28
C LEU A 93 2.46 -0.34 6.14
N ILE A 94 3.08 -1.25 6.87
CA ILE A 94 2.57 -2.63 7.01
C ILE A 94 1.61 -2.69 8.18
N LEU A 95 0.32 -3.01 7.91
CA LEU A 95 -0.74 -3.16 8.93
C LEU A 95 -0.94 -4.61 9.38
N GLY A 96 -0.43 -5.59 8.64
CA GLY A 96 -0.72 -7.00 8.83
C GLY A 96 0.43 -7.80 9.41
N ALA A 97 0.98 -8.73 8.63
CA ALA A 97 2.06 -9.62 9.06
C ALA A 97 3.33 -8.83 9.39
N ILE A 98 3.67 -8.80 10.67
CA ILE A 98 4.78 -8.01 11.19
C ILE A 98 6.07 -8.80 11.02
N PRO A 99 7.10 -8.25 10.35
CA PRO A 99 8.42 -8.87 10.24
C PRO A 99 9.04 -9.13 11.60
N THR A 100 9.65 -10.29 11.77
CA THR A 100 10.30 -10.69 13.04
C THR A 100 11.71 -11.25 12.84
N SER A 101 12.15 -11.43 11.60
CA SER A 101 13.50 -11.84 11.27
C SER A 101 14.42 -10.63 11.01
N LYS A 102 15.73 -10.80 11.22
CA LYS A 102 16.72 -9.76 10.89
C LYS A 102 16.65 -9.40 9.40
N GLU A 103 16.52 -10.40 8.53
CA GLU A 103 16.46 -10.22 7.09
C GLU A 103 15.26 -9.35 6.67
N ASP A 104 14.07 -9.62 7.22
CA ASP A 104 12.87 -8.83 6.94
C ASP A 104 13.00 -7.38 7.43
N ILE A 105 13.63 -7.18 8.59
CA ILE A 105 13.88 -5.85 9.15
C ILE A 105 14.86 -5.06 8.27
N ASP A 106 15.94 -5.70 7.81
CA ASP A 106 16.89 -5.09 6.88
C ASP A 106 16.22 -4.69 5.55
N LEU A 107 15.31 -5.53 5.04
CA LEU A 107 14.51 -5.20 3.86
C LEU A 107 13.57 -4.02 4.13
N ALA A 108 12.88 -3.98 5.26
CA ALA A 108 12.01 -2.87 5.62
C ALA A 108 12.79 -1.55 5.70
N ILE A 109 13.99 -1.56 6.29
CA ILE A 109 14.89 -0.40 6.34
C ILE A 109 15.35 -0.01 4.93
N LYS A 110 15.85 -0.97 4.15
CA LYS A 110 16.35 -0.75 2.78
C LYS A 110 15.31 -0.11 1.87
N TYR A 111 14.06 -0.54 1.96
CA TYR A 111 12.96 -0.07 1.13
C TYR A 111 12.17 1.08 1.77
N ASP A 112 12.64 1.63 2.89
CA ASP A 112 11.98 2.74 3.61
C ASP A 112 10.51 2.45 3.94
N ILE A 113 10.24 1.27 4.50
CA ILE A 113 8.90 0.79 4.86
C ILE A 113 8.69 0.97 6.36
N SER A 114 7.52 1.51 6.74
CA SER A 114 7.12 1.66 8.13
C SER A 114 6.44 0.40 8.66
N LEU A 115 6.72 0.03 9.91
CA LEU A 115 6.10 -1.10 10.59
C LEU A 115 5.09 -0.66 11.65
N THR A 116 3.99 -1.40 11.77
CA THR A 116 3.03 -1.17 12.86
C THR A 116 3.60 -1.68 14.19
N MET A 117 3.61 -0.81 15.20
CA MET A 117 4.05 -1.15 16.55
C MET A 117 2.87 -1.73 17.36
N VAL A 118 2.87 -3.05 17.54
CA VAL A 118 1.75 -3.75 18.17
C VAL A 118 1.93 -3.96 19.68
N SER A 119 3.17 -3.93 20.19
CA SER A 119 3.44 -4.13 21.60
C SER A 119 4.85 -3.69 22.02
N VAL A 120 5.04 -3.49 23.32
CA VAL A 120 6.37 -3.23 23.90
C VAL A 120 7.32 -4.41 23.71
N ALA A 121 6.80 -5.64 23.72
CA ALA A 121 7.61 -6.83 23.46
C ALA A 121 8.14 -6.83 22.02
N TYR A 122 7.33 -6.42 21.06
CA TYR A 122 7.76 -6.27 19.67
C TYR A 122 8.80 -5.16 19.50
N LEU A 123 8.61 -4.02 20.19
CA LEU A 123 9.61 -2.95 20.19
C LEU A 123 10.98 -3.43 20.68
N LYS A 124 11.01 -4.19 21.77
CA LYS A 124 12.26 -4.78 22.30
C LYS A 124 12.88 -5.78 21.33
N LEU A 125 12.07 -6.58 20.63
CA LEU A 125 12.57 -7.48 19.59
C LEU A 125 13.25 -6.68 18.46
N LEU A 126 12.62 -5.62 17.98
CA LEU A 126 13.18 -4.76 16.93
C LEU A 126 14.50 -4.12 17.37
N ASP A 127 14.59 -3.63 18.60
CA ASP A 127 15.82 -3.04 19.16
C ASP A 127 17.02 -4.00 19.15
N HIS A 128 16.75 -5.31 19.25
CA HIS A 128 17.78 -6.35 19.15
C HIS A 128 18.13 -6.72 17.70
N LEU A 129 17.22 -6.47 16.75
CA LEU A 129 17.39 -6.83 15.34
C LEU A 129 17.99 -5.71 14.50
N ILE A 130 17.90 -4.46 14.96
CA ILE A 130 18.40 -3.29 14.25
C ILE A 130 19.87 -3.06 14.59
N ASP A 131 20.72 -2.90 13.57
CA ASP A 131 22.13 -2.65 13.76
C ASP A 131 22.38 -1.20 14.22
N LYS A 132 23.49 -0.99 14.93
CA LYS A 132 23.86 0.34 15.42
C LYS A 132 24.01 1.33 14.25
N GLY A 133 23.25 2.41 14.33
CA GLY A 133 23.23 3.47 13.30
C GLY A 133 22.16 3.31 12.23
N GLN A 134 21.44 2.18 12.19
CA GLN A 134 20.24 2.05 11.37
C GLN A 134 19.04 2.74 12.01
N THR A 135 18.08 3.12 11.19
CA THR A 135 16.80 3.70 11.64
C THR A 135 15.65 2.98 10.96
N LEU A 136 14.69 2.52 11.74
CA LEU A 136 13.45 1.91 11.29
C LEU A 136 12.27 2.82 11.60
N LYS A 137 11.42 3.07 10.61
CA LYS A 137 10.18 3.82 10.79
C LYS A 137 9.13 2.93 11.45
N VAL A 138 8.46 3.44 12.46
CA VAL A 138 7.37 2.74 13.16
C VAL A 138 6.15 3.65 13.30
N HIS A 139 4.99 3.02 13.41
CA HIS A 139 3.70 3.70 13.52
C HIS A 139 2.83 3.05 14.59
#